data_9facf3cf0460f2f237001349ad0b8a76
#
_entry.id   9facf3cf0460f2f237001349ad0b8a76
#
_cell.length_a   1.000
_cell.length_b   1.000
_cell.length_c   1.000
_cell.angle_alpha   90.00
_cell.angle_beta   90.00
_cell.angle_gamma   90.00
#
_symmetry.space_group_name_H-M   'P 1'
#
loop_
_entity.id
_entity.type
_entity.pdbx_description
1 polymer ?
#
loop_
_entity_poly.entity_id
_entity_poly.type
_entity_poly.pdbx_seq_one_letter_code
_entity_poly.pdbx_strand_id
1 'polypeptide(L)'
;YQLTVLEPGRNMTLSSARGGRVMLLGGEAFTTRRHVWWNFVSSSKDRIMEARDDWNQRRFPTVPGDEEEFIPIPGQPKTVSYP
;
A
#
# COMPACT_ATOMS: atom_id res chain seq x y z
N TYR A 1 4.12 -19.49 -5.74
CA TYR A 1 3.32 -18.25 -5.69
C TYR A 1 3.59 -17.42 -6.93
N GLN A 2 2.53 -16.97 -7.59
CA GLN A 2 2.61 -16.15 -8.80
C GLN A 2 1.64 -14.99 -8.69
N LEU A 3 2.05 -13.82 -9.19
CA LEU A 3 1.19 -12.69 -9.41
C LEU A 3 0.92 -12.59 -10.92
N THR A 4 -0.36 -12.61 -11.28
CA THR A 4 -0.78 -12.41 -12.67
C THR A 4 -1.56 -11.12 -12.77
N VAL A 5 -1.14 -10.23 -13.64
CA VAL A 5 -1.85 -8.97 -13.92
C VAL A 5 -2.81 -9.21 -15.07
N LEU A 6 -4.09 -8.94 -14.84
CA LEU A 6 -5.15 -9.16 -15.80
C LEU A 6 -5.45 -7.89 -16.61
N GLU A 7 -5.77 -8.04 -17.87
CA GLU A 7 -6.19 -6.91 -18.70
C GLU A 7 -7.58 -6.41 -18.29
N PRO A 8 -7.74 -5.09 -18.11
CA PRO A 8 -9.06 -4.52 -17.83
C PRO A 8 -10.06 -4.79 -18.96
N GLY A 9 -11.32 -4.96 -18.59
CA GLY A 9 -12.43 -5.08 -19.53
C GLY A 9 -12.54 -6.42 -20.25
N ARG A 10 -11.74 -7.42 -19.88
CA ARG A 10 -11.82 -8.76 -20.45
C ARG A 10 -12.47 -9.76 -19.51
N ASN A 11 -13.26 -10.65 -20.06
CA ASN A 11 -13.76 -11.80 -19.33
C ASN A 11 -12.61 -12.79 -19.09
N MET A 12 -12.54 -13.28 -17.86
CA MET A 12 -11.51 -14.21 -17.45
C MET A 12 -12.14 -15.48 -16.90
N THR A 13 -11.51 -16.60 -17.21
CA THR A 13 -11.88 -17.89 -16.65
C THR A 13 -10.71 -18.44 -15.86
N LEU A 14 -10.96 -18.79 -14.61
CA LEU A 14 -9.98 -19.45 -13.75
C LEU A 14 -10.37 -20.92 -13.63
N SER A 15 -9.41 -21.81 -13.79
CA SER A 15 -9.62 -23.23 -13.61
C SER A 15 -8.44 -23.88 -12.92
N SER A 16 -8.69 -24.99 -12.25
CA SER A 16 -7.67 -25.79 -11.60
C SER A 16 -8.05 -27.27 -11.64
N ALA A 17 -7.13 -28.09 -12.07
CA ALA A 17 -7.33 -29.54 -12.14
C ALA A 17 -7.37 -30.19 -10.74
N ARG A 18 -6.70 -29.59 -9.76
CA ARG A 18 -6.53 -30.18 -8.42
C ARG A 18 -7.08 -29.29 -7.30
N GLY A 19 -7.79 -28.24 -7.65
CA GLY A 19 -8.16 -27.20 -6.70
C GLY A 19 -6.98 -26.29 -6.36
N GLY A 20 -7.25 -25.26 -5.59
CA GLY A 20 -6.23 -24.29 -5.23
C GLY A 20 -6.82 -23.13 -4.46
N ARG A 21 -5.95 -22.20 -4.08
CA ARG A 21 -6.34 -20.98 -3.40
C ARG A 21 -5.85 -19.79 -4.20
N VAL A 22 -6.75 -18.85 -4.47
CA VAL A 22 -6.48 -17.67 -5.28
C VAL A 22 -6.98 -16.45 -4.54
N MET A 23 -6.22 -15.37 -4.58
CA MET A 23 -6.67 -14.07 -4.12
C MET A 23 -6.84 -13.15 -5.33
N LEU A 24 -8.01 -12.56 -5.46
CA LEU A 24 -8.30 -11.56 -6.50
C LEU A 24 -8.30 -10.17 -5.88
N LEU A 25 -7.51 -9.29 -6.47
CA LEU A 25 -7.40 -7.89 -6.07
C LEU A 25 -7.70 -7.02 -7.28
N GLY A 26 -8.50 -6.00 -7.08
CA GLY A 26 -8.80 -5.09 -8.18
C GLY A 26 -9.72 -3.97 -7.76
N GLY A 27 -9.98 -3.10 -8.71
CA GLY A 27 -10.84 -1.94 -8.51
C GLY A 27 -10.62 -0.91 -9.61
N GLU A 28 -11.37 0.18 -9.52
CA GLU A 28 -11.20 1.30 -10.42
C GLU A 28 -9.85 1.98 -10.17
N ALA A 29 -9.13 2.27 -11.24
CA ALA A 29 -7.85 2.97 -11.14
C ALA A 29 -8.04 4.42 -10.69
N PHE A 30 -7.10 4.93 -9.91
CA PHE A 30 -7.08 6.35 -9.57
C PHE A 30 -6.80 7.19 -10.82
N THR A 31 -7.43 8.35 -10.90
CA THR A 31 -7.22 9.31 -11.99
C THR A 31 -5.94 10.11 -11.83
N THR A 32 -5.35 10.10 -10.66
CA THR A 32 -4.10 10.79 -10.35
C THR A 32 -3.07 9.83 -9.79
N ARG A 33 -1.80 10.17 -10.02
CA ARG A 33 -0.68 9.37 -9.52
C ARG A 33 -0.66 9.33 -8.00
N ARG A 34 -0.31 8.17 -7.46
CA ARG A 34 -0.06 7.99 -6.03
C ARG A 34 1.41 7.68 -5.79
N HIS A 35 1.94 8.25 -4.72
CA HIS A 35 3.26 7.93 -4.19
C HIS A 35 3.09 7.02 -2.99
N VAL A 36 3.92 6.01 -2.91
CA VAL A 36 3.91 5.06 -1.80
C VAL A 36 5.29 5.03 -1.17
N TRP A 37 5.33 5.17 0.11
CA TRP A 37 6.55 4.95 0.88
C TRP A 37 6.19 4.34 2.23
N TRP A 38 6.77 3.19 2.52
CA TRP A 38 6.50 2.41 3.71
C TRP A 38 4.97 2.19 3.87
N ASN A 39 4.36 2.70 4.92
CA ASN A 39 2.91 2.60 5.15
C ASN A 39 2.12 3.84 4.69
N PHE A 40 2.79 4.78 4.03
CA PHE A 40 2.16 6.03 3.62
C PHE A 40 1.86 6.04 2.13
N VAL A 41 0.67 6.51 1.79
CA VAL A 41 0.21 6.68 0.41
C VAL A 41 -0.38 8.07 0.28
N SER A 42 0.03 8.82 -0.73
CA SER A 42 -0.51 10.16 -1.00
C SER A 42 -0.29 10.55 -2.46
N SER A 43 -1.15 11.43 -2.96
CA SER A 43 -0.92 12.11 -4.23
C SER A 43 0.17 13.19 -4.14
N SER A 44 0.62 13.52 -2.94
CA SER A 44 1.64 14.52 -2.67
C SER A 44 2.84 13.90 -1.94
N LYS A 45 4.04 14.07 -2.52
CA LYS A 45 5.28 13.64 -1.86
C LYS A 45 5.53 14.42 -0.57
N ASP A 46 5.16 15.69 -0.54
CA ASP A 46 5.36 16.53 0.65
C ASP A 46 4.54 16.00 1.83
N ARG A 47 3.31 15.53 1.58
CA ARG A 47 2.50 14.91 2.59
C ARG A 47 3.13 13.62 3.17
N ILE A 48 3.82 12.87 2.34
CA ILE A 48 4.56 11.68 2.80
C ILE A 48 5.72 12.09 3.71
N MET A 49 6.42 13.15 3.37
CA MET A 49 7.51 13.66 4.21
C MET A 49 7.00 14.20 5.55
N GLU A 50 5.88 14.93 5.54
CA GLU A 50 5.22 15.35 6.77
C GLU A 50 4.79 14.15 7.63
N ALA A 51 4.21 13.14 7.01
CA ALA A 51 3.81 11.93 7.73
C ALA A 51 5.00 11.21 8.36
N ARG A 52 6.14 11.18 7.67
CA ARG A 52 7.40 10.66 8.22
C ARG A 52 7.79 11.39 9.49
N ASP A 53 7.79 12.72 9.42
CA ASP A 53 8.18 13.56 10.57
C ASP A 53 7.18 13.41 11.72
N ASP A 54 5.90 13.36 11.41
CA ASP A 54 4.84 13.12 12.39
C ASP A 54 4.98 11.75 13.07
N TRP A 55 5.32 10.72 12.31
CA TRP A 55 5.55 9.39 12.87
C TRP A 55 6.78 9.39 13.79
N ASN A 56 7.89 9.95 13.34
CA ASN A 56 9.12 10.02 14.15
C ASN A 56 8.93 10.79 15.46
N GLN A 57 8.09 11.81 15.44
CA GLN A 57 7.80 12.64 16.61
C GLN A 57 6.58 12.15 17.40
N ARG A 58 6.03 10.98 17.02
CA ARG A 58 4.88 10.35 17.69
C ARG A 58 3.65 11.25 17.74
N ARG A 59 3.40 11.98 16.65
CA ARG A 59 2.20 12.83 16.50
C ARG A 59 0.98 12.12 15.94
N PHE A 60 1.14 10.88 15.43
CA PHE A 60 -0.02 10.07 15.05
C PHE A 60 -0.81 9.65 16.28
N PRO A 61 -2.15 9.56 16.17
CA PRO A 61 -2.96 9.02 17.26
C PRO A 61 -2.54 7.61 17.62
N THR A 62 -2.60 7.29 18.90
CA THR A 62 -2.32 5.95 19.39
C THR A 62 -3.56 5.07 19.34
N VAL A 63 -3.36 3.75 19.36
CA VAL A 63 -4.44 2.79 19.48
C VAL A 63 -4.76 2.60 20.96
N PRO A 64 -5.99 2.89 21.42
CA PRO A 64 -6.34 2.71 22.83
C PRO A 64 -6.10 1.26 23.28
N GLY A 65 -5.36 1.10 24.38
CA GLY A 65 -5.00 -0.21 24.92
C GLY A 65 -3.77 -0.86 24.28
N ASP A 66 -3.17 -0.23 23.26
CA ASP A 66 -1.95 -0.71 22.58
C ASP A 66 -1.08 0.50 22.25
N GLU A 67 -0.50 1.09 23.27
CA GLU A 67 0.21 2.37 23.18
C GLU A 67 1.73 2.25 23.41
N GLU A 68 2.21 1.07 23.75
CA GLU A 68 3.64 0.83 24.03
C GLU A 68 4.42 0.43 22.80
N GLU A 69 3.82 -0.39 21.93
CA GLU A 69 4.49 -0.85 20.72
C GLU A 69 4.66 0.29 19.72
N PHE A 70 5.86 0.37 19.16
CA PHE A 70 6.19 1.37 18.15
C PHE A 70 7.10 0.77 17.11
N ILE A 71 6.70 0.89 15.85
CA ILE A 71 7.49 0.44 14.71
C ILE A 71 8.31 1.63 14.19
N PRO A 72 9.64 1.61 14.32
CA PRO A 72 10.45 2.70 13.80
C PRO A 72 10.42 2.74 12.27
N ILE A 73 10.50 3.94 11.71
CA ILE A 73 10.59 4.12 10.27
C ILE A 73 11.89 3.49 9.74
N PRO A 74 11.83 2.72 8.64
CA PRO A 74 13.04 2.28 7.96
C PRO A 74 13.81 3.48 7.40
N GLY A 75 15.08 3.32 7.09
CA GLY A 75 15.97 4.39 6.65
C GLY A 75 15.44 5.21 5.46
N GLN A 76 16.30 5.96 4.79
CA GLN A 76 15.95 6.97 3.80
C GLN A 76 14.82 6.58 2.83
N PRO A 77 13.80 7.44 2.66
CA PRO A 77 12.66 7.12 1.82
C PRO A 77 13.04 7.07 0.33
N LYS A 78 12.82 5.92 -0.27
CA LYS A 78 12.68 5.85 -1.72
C LYS A 78 11.20 5.78 -2.01
N THR A 79 10.59 6.89 -2.37
CA THR A 79 9.20 6.88 -2.79
C THR A 79 9.08 6.19 -4.14
N VAL A 80 8.19 5.21 -4.20
CA VAL A 80 7.79 4.59 -5.46
C VAL A 80 6.52 5.28 -5.92
N SER A 81 6.50 5.72 -7.16
CA SER A 81 5.31 6.32 -7.77
C SER A 81 4.66 5.30 -8.69
N TYR A 82 3.38 5.12 -8.53
CA TYR A 82 2.57 4.28 -9.40
C TYR A 82 1.69 5.17 -10.28
N PRO A 83 1.63 4.89 -11.57
CA PRO A 83 0.77 5.63 -12.48
C PRO A 83 -0.72 5.50 -12.16
#